data_ad2342072e7c37d565c73c9a3d69c35e
#
_entry.id   ad2342072e7c37d565c73c9a3d69c35e
#
_cell.length_a   1.000
_cell.length_b   1.000
_cell.length_c   1.000
_cell.angle_alpha   90.00
_cell.angle_beta   90.00
_cell.angle_gamma   90.00
#
_symmetry.space_group_name_H-M   'P 1'
#
loop_
_entity.id
_entity.type
_entity.pdbx_description
1 polymer ?
#
loop_
_entity_poly.entity_id
_entity_poly.type
_entity_poly.pdbx_seq_one_letter_code
_entity_poly.pdbx_strand_id
1 'polypeptide(L)'
;MRRYFILIFILSLNFTVMAQQDPLKIAREAFQNGTEEALKKVLALPVSPENVVVSAYQGASKARMAEFVSNPITKGKYFKNEKAILEKSIAKKKDPESAYLRLMIQLNAPGFLNYHKNIAEDLDYFNKNIGKSDLPPATKAMFVSNLKKGNKHKQDLSSLDALKFY
;
A
#
# COMPACT_ATOMS: atom_id res chain seq x y z
N MET A 1 55.13 11.23 47.98
CA MET A 1 53.82 11.63 47.51
C MET A 1 53.65 11.14 46.06
N ARG A 2 52.92 10.04 45.81
CA ARG A 2 52.70 9.44 44.49
C ARG A 2 51.41 10.03 43.89
N ARG A 3 51.51 10.82 42.84
CA ARG A 3 50.38 11.35 42.08
C ARG A 3 49.93 10.26 41.10
N TYR A 4 48.70 9.69 41.31
CA TYR A 4 48.08 8.80 40.35
C TYR A 4 47.34 9.68 39.33
N PHE A 5 47.77 9.64 38.08
CA PHE A 5 47.01 10.17 36.94
C PHE A 5 45.94 9.15 36.55
N ILE A 6 44.70 9.45 36.80
CA ILE A 6 43.55 8.67 36.32
C ILE A 6 43.28 9.12 34.91
N LEU A 7 43.66 8.33 33.92
CA LEU A 7 43.27 8.53 32.51
C LEU A 7 41.83 8.05 32.36
N ILE A 8 40.88 8.97 32.30
CA ILE A 8 39.49 8.68 31.95
C ILE A 8 39.42 8.50 30.43
N PHE A 9 39.33 7.26 29.99
CA PHE A 9 39.11 6.89 28.61
C PHE A 9 37.61 7.04 28.31
N ILE A 10 37.20 8.21 27.78
CA ILE A 10 35.82 8.44 27.34
C ILE A 10 35.62 7.67 26.05
N LEU A 11 35.02 6.49 26.16
CA LEU A 11 34.56 5.71 25.02
C LEU A 11 33.31 6.39 24.44
N SER A 12 33.49 7.24 23.44
CA SER A 12 32.39 7.83 22.69
C SER A 12 31.69 6.73 21.88
N LEU A 13 30.61 6.14 22.42
CA LEU A 13 29.68 5.32 21.65
C LEU A 13 29.00 6.21 20.61
N ASN A 14 29.49 6.15 19.38
CA ASN A 14 28.76 6.67 18.23
C ASN A 14 27.54 5.77 18.00
N PHE A 15 26.42 6.09 18.63
CA PHE A 15 25.12 5.56 18.24
C PHE A 15 24.77 6.16 16.88
N THR A 16 25.10 5.46 15.81
CA THR A 16 24.47 5.71 14.49
C THR A 16 22.99 5.36 14.63
N VAL A 17 22.16 6.38 14.88
CA VAL A 17 20.72 6.26 14.73
C VAL A 17 20.48 5.97 13.25
N MET A 18 20.36 4.71 12.89
CA MET A 18 19.82 4.30 11.60
C MET A 18 18.41 4.87 11.54
N ALA A 19 18.21 5.91 10.73
CA ALA A 19 16.90 6.48 10.47
C ALA A 19 16.00 5.32 9.98
N GLN A 20 15.11 4.86 10.85
CA GLN A 20 14.17 3.81 10.53
C GLN A 20 13.24 4.36 9.45
N GLN A 21 13.39 3.87 8.23
CA GLN A 21 12.56 4.31 7.11
C GLN A 21 11.09 4.06 7.46
N ASP A 22 10.25 5.07 7.21
CA ASP A 22 8.81 4.97 7.42
C ASP A 22 8.23 3.76 6.65
N PRO A 23 7.65 2.76 7.35
CA PRO A 23 7.08 1.57 6.71
C PRO A 23 6.03 1.90 5.65
N LEU A 24 5.27 2.99 5.84
CA LEU A 24 4.26 3.41 4.89
C LEU A 24 4.89 3.96 3.60
N LYS A 25 5.98 4.72 3.70
CA LYS A 25 6.74 5.17 2.55
C LYS A 25 7.29 3.99 1.74
N ILE A 26 7.91 3.01 2.42
CA ILE A 26 8.39 1.80 1.77
C ILE A 26 7.24 1.06 1.06
N ALA A 27 6.10 0.91 1.74
CA ALA A 27 4.93 0.23 1.18
C ALA A 27 4.41 0.91 -0.09
N ARG A 28 4.30 2.26 -0.08
CA ARG A 28 3.87 3.05 -1.24
C ARG A 28 4.81 2.87 -2.42
N GLU A 29 6.10 3.10 -2.21
CA GLU A 29 7.12 3.02 -3.27
C GLU A 29 7.21 1.61 -3.86
N ALA A 30 7.25 0.59 -3.03
CA ALA A 30 7.35 -0.79 -3.46
C ALA A 30 6.09 -1.28 -4.20
N PHE A 31 4.90 -0.90 -3.73
CA PHE A 31 3.64 -1.21 -4.40
C PHE A 31 3.55 -0.54 -5.78
N GLN A 32 4.04 0.70 -5.90
CA GLN A 32 4.12 1.42 -7.18
C GLN A 32 5.08 0.77 -8.16
N ASN A 33 6.25 0.34 -7.69
CA ASN A 33 7.21 -0.39 -8.49
C ASN A 33 6.60 -1.67 -9.10
N GLY A 34 5.83 -2.41 -8.29
CA GLY A 34 5.01 -3.53 -8.73
C GLY A 34 5.77 -4.78 -9.16
N THR A 35 7.10 -4.82 -9.05
CA THR A 35 7.86 -6.05 -9.29
C THR A 35 7.65 -7.05 -8.17
N GLU A 36 7.87 -8.34 -8.45
CA GLU A 36 7.74 -9.39 -7.44
C GLU A 36 8.60 -9.11 -6.21
N GLU A 37 9.84 -8.68 -6.41
CA GLU A 37 10.76 -8.33 -5.32
C GLU A 37 10.27 -7.12 -4.51
N ALA A 38 9.75 -6.10 -5.16
CA ALA A 38 9.21 -4.93 -4.49
C ALA A 38 7.97 -5.31 -3.65
N LEU A 39 7.06 -6.12 -4.18
CA LEU A 39 5.91 -6.60 -3.43
C LEU A 39 6.32 -7.46 -2.22
N LYS A 40 7.34 -8.31 -2.36
CA LYS A 40 7.91 -9.07 -1.23
C LYS A 40 8.45 -8.17 -0.12
N LYS A 41 9.03 -7.00 -0.45
CA LYS A 41 9.45 -6.00 0.56
C LYS A 41 8.27 -5.49 1.37
N VAL A 42 7.12 -5.22 0.73
CA VAL A 42 5.90 -4.81 1.45
C VAL A 42 5.45 -5.91 2.41
N LEU A 43 5.49 -7.18 1.97
CA LEU A 43 5.08 -8.31 2.78
C LEU A 43 5.99 -8.56 4.00
N ALA A 44 7.24 -8.14 3.92
CA ALA A 44 8.22 -8.26 5.00
C ALA A 44 8.12 -7.13 6.04
N LEU A 45 7.31 -6.08 5.79
CA LEU A 45 7.14 -5.00 6.76
C LEU A 45 6.49 -5.50 8.05
N PRO A 46 6.86 -4.96 9.22
CA PRO A 46 6.26 -5.36 10.47
C PRO A 46 4.76 -5.05 10.47
N VAL A 47 3.96 -6.04 10.88
CA VAL A 47 2.52 -5.87 11.06
C VAL A 47 2.30 -5.12 12.37
N SER A 48 1.77 -3.90 12.27
CA SER A 48 1.33 -3.14 13.43
C SER A 48 -0.19 -3.01 13.43
N PRO A 49 -0.88 -3.38 14.51
CA PRO A 49 -2.33 -3.16 14.65
C PRO A 49 -2.74 -1.69 14.47
N GLU A 50 -1.82 -0.77 14.72
CA GLU A 50 -2.04 0.68 14.63
C GLU A 50 -1.89 1.20 13.19
N ASN A 51 -1.05 0.55 12.38
CA ASN A 51 -0.80 0.98 11.01
C ASN A 51 -1.69 0.23 10.01
N VAL A 52 -2.98 0.56 10.01
CA VAL A 52 -4.00 -0.06 9.15
C VAL A 52 -3.68 0.08 7.67
N VAL A 53 -3.09 1.21 7.27
CA VAL A 53 -2.75 1.47 5.85
C VAL A 53 -1.63 0.57 5.37
N VAL A 54 -0.57 0.35 6.17
CA VAL A 54 0.48 -0.62 5.83
C VAL A 54 -0.11 -2.03 5.69
N SER A 55 -1.03 -2.42 6.58
CA SER A 55 -1.73 -3.71 6.46
C SER A 55 -2.56 -3.80 5.18
N ALA A 56 -3.20 -2.70 4.75
CA ALA A 56 -3.90 -2.63 3.46
C ALA A 56 -2.94 -2.82 2.27
N TYR A 57 -1.77 -2.19 2.30
CA TYR A 57 -0.70 -2.42 1.31
C TYR A 57 -0.23 -3.87 1.29
N GLN A 58 -0.06 -4.50 2.45
CA GLN A 58 0.31 -5.91 2.52
C GLN A 58 -0.76 -6.80 1.88
N GLY A 59 -2.04 -6.58 2.19
CA GLY A 59 -3.14 -7.31 1.57
C GLY A 59 -3.21 -7.11 0.06
N ALA A 60 -3.08 -5.86 -0.40
CA ALA A 60 -3.06 -5.54 -1.83
C ALA A 60 -1.83 -6.14 -2.54
N SER A 61 -0.65 -6.07 -1.94
CA SER A 61 0.58 -6.67 -2.48
C SER A 61 0.46 -8.18 -2.59
N LYS A 62 -0.08 -8.83 -1.59
CA LYS A 62 -0.34 -10.27 -1.62
C LYS A 62 -1.31 -10.65 -2.74
N ALA A 63 -2.41 -9.91 -2.91
CA ALA A 63 -3.35 -10.14 -4.01
C ALA A 63 -2.64 -9.98 -5.38
N ARG A 64 -1.75 -8.99 -5.52
CA ARG A 64 -0.95 -8.79 -6.74
C ARG A 64 0.09 -9.88 -6.98
N MET A 65 0.59 -10.56 -5.94
CA MET A 65 1.49 -11.71 -6.12
C MET A 65 0.87 -12.80 -7.01
N ALA A 66 -0.46 -12.86 -7.12
CA ALA A 66 -1.13 -13.72 -8.07
C ALA A 66 -0.75 -13.42 -9.54
N GLU A 67 -0.25 -12.22 -9.86
CA GLU A 67 0.20 -11.87 -11.22
C GLU A 67 1.42 -12.69 -11.65
N PHE A 68 2.26 -13.09 -10.70
CA PHE A 68 3.50 -13.86 -10.90
C PHE A 68 3.31 -15.37 -10.82
N VAL A 69 2.08 -15.84 -10.58
CA VAL A 69 1.75 -17.26 -10.53
C VAL A 69 1.17 -17.70 -11.87
N SER A 70 1.77 -18.72 -12.50
CA SER A 70 1.31 -19.21 -13.80
C SER A 70 0.05 -20.09 -13.71
N ASN A 71 -0.07 -20.93 -12.67
CA ASN A 71 -1.18 -21.87 -12.51
C ASN A 71 -2.48 -21.15 -12.10
N PRO A 72 -3.58 -21.23 -12.88
CA PRO A 72 -4.85 -20.55 -12.59
C PRO A 72 -5.48 -20.91 -11.24
N ILE A 73 -5.38 -22.18 -10.84
CA ILE A 73 -5.94 -22.66 -9.55
C ILE A 73 -5.18 -22.05 -8.38
N THR A 74 -3.85 -22.04 -8.48
CA THR A 74 -2.98 -21.42 -7.46
C THR A 74 -3.20 -19.92 -7.42
N LYS A 75 -3.33 -19.27 -8.59
CA LYS A 75 -3.67 -17.84 -8.73
C LYS A 75 -4.98 -17.52 -8.00
N GLY A 76 -6.03 -18.30 -8.21
CA GLY A 76 -7.32 -18.12 -7.54
C GLY A 76 -7.24 -18.30 -6.03
N LYS A 77 -6.49 -19.30 -5.55
CA LYS A 77 -6.26 -19.52 -4.11
C LYS A 77 -5.52 -18.35 -3.46
N TYR A 78 -4.43 -17.91 -4.09
CA TYR A 78 -3.68 -16.74 -3.63
C TYR A 78 -4.60 -15.53 -3.49
N PHE A 79 -5.32 -15.21 -4.54
CA PHE A 79 -6.22 -14.05 -4.54
C PHE A 79 -7.30 -14.14 -3.46
N LYS A 80 -7.97 -15.29 -3.34
CA LYS A 80 -9.08 -15.50 -2.39
C LYS A 80 -8.65 -15.35 -0.94
N ASN A 81 -7.50 -15.90 -0.58
CA ASN A 81 -7.00 -15.85 0.80
C ASN A 81 -6.46 -14.47 1.17
N GLU A 82 -5.84 -13.79 0.21
CA GLU A 82 -5.03 -12.62 0.49
C GLU A 82 -5.82 -11.29 0.45
N LYS A 83 -6.91 -11.25 -0.34
CA LYS A 83 -7.84 -10.11 -0.28
C LYS A 83 -8.46 -9.90 1.10
N ALA A 84 -8.56 -10.96 1.90
CA ALA A 84 -9.13 -10.88 3.25
C ALA A 84 -8.36 -9.91 4.16
N ILE A 85 -7.06 -9.78 4.00
CA ILE A 85 -6.24 -8.82 4.76
C ILE A 85 -6.63 -7.38 4.39
N LEU A 86 -6.76 -7.11 3.09
CA LEU A 86 -7.17 -5.80 2.59
C LEU A 86 -8.59 -5.45 3.07
N GLU A 87 -9.54 -6.38 2.94
CA GLU A 87 -10.92 -6.18 3.40
C GLU A 87 -10.99 -5.95 4.92
N LYS A 88 -10.21 -6.69 5.71
CA LYS A 88 -10.13 -6.50 7.16
C LYS A 88 -9.57 -5.12 7.52
N SER A 89 -8.57 -4.65 6.77
CA SER A 89 -7.99 -3.31 6.98
C SER A 89 -9.02 -2.22 6.68
N ILE A 90 -9.75 -2.33 5.58
CA ILE A 90 -10.81 -1.38 5.19
C ILE A 90 -11.95 -1.39 6.21
N ALA A 91 -12.37 -2.57 6.68
CA ALA A 91 -13.41 -2.69 7.69
C ALA A 91 -13.00 -2.05 9.03
N LYS A 92 -11.70 -2.11 9.38
CA LYS A 92 -11.18 -1.48 10.59
C LYS A 92 -11.13 0.05 10.48
N LYS A 93 -10.65 0.55 9.34
CA LYS A 93 -10.58 1.98 9.04
C LYS A 93 -10.57 2.18 7.54
N LYS A 94 -11.68 2.65 6.98
CA LYS A 94 -11.73 3.05 5.57
C LYS A 94 -11.10 4.44 5.43
N ASP A 95 -10.13 4.55 4.55
CA ASP A 95 -9.47 5.80 4.18
C ASP A 95 -9.26 5.84 2.66
N PRO A 96 -8.97 7.02 2.06
CA PRO A 96 -8.86 7.14 0.60
C PRO A 96 -7.75 6.27 -0.01
N GLU A 97 -6.67 6.02 0.72
CA GLU A 97 -5.56 5.21 0.26
C GLU A 97 -5.92 3.72 0.24
N SER A 98 -6.62 3.23 1.28
CA SER A 98 -7.12 1.84 1.30
C SER A 98 -8.21 1.60 0.25
N ALA A 99 -9.08 2.59 -0.01
CA ALA A 99 -10.04 2.55 -1.11
C ALA A 99 -9.34 2.50 -2.48
N TYR A 100 -8.29 3.32 -2.69
CA TYR A 100 -7.44 3.26 -3.87
C TYR A 100 -6.85 1.87 -4.07
N LEU A 101 -6.29 1.26 -3.03
CA LEU A 101 -5.70 -0.08 -3.12
C LEU A 101 -6.73 -1.13 -3.52
N ARG A 102 -7.95 -1.09 -2.96
CA ARG A 102 -9.01 -2.02 -3.35
C ARG A 102 -9.45 -1.81 -4.78
N LEU A 103 -9.62 -0.56 -5.20
CA LEU A 103 -9.91 -0.21 -6.60
C LEU A 103 -8.84 -0.75 -7.56
N MET A 104 -7.55 -0.56 -7.25
CA MET A 104 -6.45 -1.09 -8.07
C MET A 104 -6.55 -2.60 -8.26
N ILE A 105 -6.89 -3.34 -7.20
CA ILE A 105 -7.06 -4.79 -7.30
C ILE A 105 -8.33 -5.14 -8.09
N GLN A 106 -9.45 -4.48 -7.82
CA GLN A 106 -10.73 -4.74 -8.49
C GLN A 106 -10.68 -4.45 -9.99
N LEU A 107 -10.10 -3.33 -10.38
CA LEU A 107 -9.98 -2.94 -11.78
C LEU A 107 -9.07 -3.86 -12.62
N ASN A 108 -8.22 -4.64 -11.95
CA ASN A 108 -7.28 -5.56 -12.59
C ASN A 108 -7.61 -7.05 -12.39
N ALA A 109 -8.49 -7.39 -11.44
CA ALA A 109 -8.82 -8.77 -11.12
C ALA A 109 -9.55 -9.43 -12.29
N PRO A 110 -9.18 -10.68 -12.69
CA PRO A 110 -9.94 -11.44 -13.68
C PRO A 110 -11.41 -11.60 -13.28
N GLY A 111 -12.33 -11.55 -14.26
CA GLY A 111 -13.78 -11.61 -14.02
C GLY A 111 -14.25 -12.82 -13.23
N PHE A 112 -13.62 -13.99 -13.45
CA PHE A 112 -13.96 -15.24 -12.74
C PHE A 112 -13.72 -15.18 -11.22
N LEU A 113 -12.90 -14.21 -10.73
CA LEU A 113 -12.67 -14.01 -9.30
C LEU A 113 -13.82 -13.26 -8.62
N ASN A 114 -14.74 -12.68 -9.39
CA ASN A 114 -15.95 -11.99 -8.91
C ASN A 114 -15.64 -10.94 -7.81
N TYR A 115 -14.61 -10.12 -8.04
CA TYR A 115 -14.15 -9.12 -7.07
C TYR A 115 -14.35 -7.68 -7.56
N HIS A 116 -15.50 -7.40 -8.17
CA HIS A 116 -15.81 -6.09 -8.76
C HIS A 116 -16.97 -5.37 -8.06
N LYS A 117 -17.50 -5.94 -6.98
CA LYS A 117 -18.76 -5.51 -6.37
C LYS A 117 -18.71 -4.11 -5.72
N ASN A 118 -17.54 -3.71 -5.24
CA ASN A 118 -17.38 -2.47 -4.47
C ASN A 118 -16.79 -1.32 -5.30
N ILE A 119 -16.59 -1.49 -6.61
CA ILE A 119 -15.95 -0.45 -7.45
C ILE A 119 -16.69 0.89 -7.33
N ALA A 120 -18.01 0.90 -7.49
CA ALA A 120 -18.78 2.13 -7.42
C ALA A 120 -18.72 2.79 -6.02
N GLU A 121 -18.84 1.98 -4.97
CA GLU A 121 -18.75 2.44 -3.58
C GLU A 121 -17.36 3.04 -3.27
N ASP A 122 -16.30 2.36 -3.68
CA ASP A 122 -14.94 2.82 -3.42
C ASP A 122 -14.57 4.04 -4.24
N LEU A 123 -15.04 4.11 -5.48
CA LEU A 123 -14.84 5.27 -6.35
C LEU A 123 -15.52 6.51 -5.77
N ASP A 124 -16.77 6.39 -5.32
CA ASP A 124 -17.50 7.47 -4.66
C ASP A 124 -16.77 7.93 -3.38
N TYR A 125 -16.36 6.96 -2.54
CA TYR A 125 -15.62 7.26 -1.32
C TYR A 125 -14.28 7.93 -1.60
N PHE A 126 -13.51 7.40 -2.56
CA PHE A 126 -12.22 7.96 -2.97
C PHE A 126 -12.39 9.41 -3.45
N ASN A 127 -13.33 9.67 -4.37
CA ASN A 127 -13.59 10.99 -4.91
C ASN A 127 -13.95 12.04 -3.84
N LYS A 128 -14.77 11.65 -2.87
CA LYS A 128 -15.22 12.55 -1.79
C LYS A 128 -14.11 12.88 -0.77
N ASN A 129 -13.13 12.00 -0.63
CA ASN A 129 -12.20 12.06 0.51
C ASN A 129 -10.75 12.29 0.11
N ILE A 130 -10.32 11.93 -1.11
CA ILE A 130 -8.91 12.05 -1.51
C ILE A 130 -8.38 13.48 -1.43
N GLY A 131 -9.19 14.47 -1.83
CA GLY A 131 -8.82 15.88 -1.73
C GLY A 131 -8.57 16.36 -0.31
N LYS A 132 -9.28 15.79 0.66
CA LYS A 132 -9.21 16.14 2.10
C LYS A 132 -8.12 15.38 2.86
N SER A 133 -7.48 14.40 2.23
CA SER A 133 -6.42 13.62 2.87
C SER A 133 -5.13 14.41 2.98
N ASP A 134 -4.28 14.05 3.96
CA ASP A 134 -2.96 14.65 4.19
C ASP A 134 -1.89 14.18 3.18
N LEU A 135 -2.29 13.41 2.16
CA LEU A 135 -1.39 12.95 1.11
C LEU A 135 -0.85 14.11 0.28
N PRO A 136 0.43 14.08 -0.11
CA PRO A 136 0.99 15.08 -1.02
C PRO A 136 0.21 15.15 -2.34
N PRO A 137 0.03 16.34 -2.94
CA PRO A 137 -0.68 16.51 -4.22
C PRO A 137 -0.18 15.57 -5.32
N ALA A 138 1.14 15.39 -5.43
CA ALA A 138 1.75 14.48 -6.38
C ALA A 138 1.33 13.01 -6.17
N THR A 139 1.18 12.58 -4.91
CA THR A 139 0.70 11.22 -4.58
C THR A 139 -0.77 11.05 -4.97
N LYS A 140 -1.61 12.04 -4.69
CA LYS A 140 -3.04 12.05 -5.09
C LYS A 140 -3.19 11.96 -6.61
N ALA A 141 -2.44 12.77 -7.35
CA ALA A 141 -2.43 12.76 -8.81
C ALA A 141 -1.95 11.41 -9.37
N MET A 142 -0.92 10.84 -8.76
CA MET A 142 -0.41 9.51 -9.13
C MET A 142 -1.46 8.42 -8.93
N PHE A 143 -2.21 8.43 -7.83
CA PHE A 143 -3.29 7.46 -7.59
C PHE A 143 -4.36 7.54 -8.67
N VAL A 144 -4.82 8.73 -9.03
CA VAL A 144 -5.78 8.92 -10.13
C VAL A 144 -5.23 8.39 -11.45
N SER A 145 -3.98 8.74 -11.79
CA SER A 145 -3.33 8.24 -12.99
C SER A 145 -3.27 6.71 -13.04
N ASN A 146 -2.93 6.08 -11.91
CA ASN A 146 -2.83 4.63 -11.82
C ASN A 146 -4.17 3.93 -11.96
N LEU A 147 -5.24 4.47 -11.35
CA LEU A 147 -6.60 3.93 -11.51
C LEU A 147 -7.02 3.94 -12.99
N LYS A 148 -6.78 5.05 -13.69
CA LYS A 148 -7.10 5.17 -15.12
C LYS A 148 -6.30 4.19 -15.98
N LYS A 149 -4.99 4.06 -15.73
CA LYS A 149 -4.11 3.13 -16.45
C LYS A 149 -4.44 1.67 -16.16
N GLY A 150 -4.80 1.36 -14.91
CA GLY A 150 -5.10 0.00 -14.45
C GLY A 150 -6.50 -0.48 -14.80
N ASN A 151 -7.32 0.31 -15.46
CA ASN A 151 -8.73 -0.01 -15.75
C ASN A 151 -8.89 -1.01 -16.90
N LYS A 152 -8.49 -2.26 -16.69
CA LYS A 152 -8.57 -3.33 -17.70
C LYS A 152 -10.01 -3.68 -18.11
N HIS A 153 -10.97 -3.47 -17.23
CA HIS A 153 -12.37 -3.80 -17.45
C HIS A 153 -13.21 -2.62 -17.99
N LYS A 154 -12.56 -1.52 -18.38
CA LYS A 154 -13.20 -0.33 -18.95
C LYS A 154 -14.38 0.19 -18.10
N GLN A 155 -14.22 0.15 -16.77
CA GLN A 155 -15.19 0.75 -15.85
C GLN A 155 -15.29 2.27 -16.10
N ASP A 156 -16.42 2.86 -15.84
CA ASP A 156 -16.57 4.31 -15.90
C ASP A 156 -15.83 4.97 -14.73
N LEU A 157 -14.75 5.67 -15.05
CA LEU A 157 -13.93 6.43 -14.13
C LEU A 157 -13.98 7.94 -14.42
N SER A 158 -14.96 8.42 -15.16
CA SER A 158 -15.10 9.83 -15.57
C SER A 158 -15.13 10.78 -14.37
N SER A 159 -15.67 10.34 -13.24
CA SER A 159 -15.69 11.11 -12.00
C SER A 159 -14.31 11.51 -11.49
N LEU A 160 -13.24 10.78 -11.88
CA LEU A 160 -11.85 11.12 -11.54
C LEU A 160 -11.34 12.35 -12.31
N ASP A 161 -11.99 12.74 -13.41
CA ASP A 161 -11.54 13.88 -14.23
C ASP A 161 -11.80 15.24 -13.55
N ALA A 162 -12.73 15.27 -12.61
CA ALA A 162 -13.04 16.46 -11.81
C ALA A 162 -12.03 16.73 -10.69
N LEU A 163 -11.17 15.74 -10.35
CA LEU A 163 -10.22 15.86 -9.26
C LEU A 163 -9.01 16.70 -9.68
N LYS A 164 -8.75 17.77 -8.95
CA LYS A 164 -7.58 18.64 -9.11
C LYS A 164 -6.83 18.73 -7.79
N PHE A 165 -5.51 18.56 -7.86
CA PHE A 165 -4.62 18.63 -6.70
C PHE A 165 -3.56 19.69 -6.96
N TYR A 166 -3.59 20.75 -6.20
CA TYR A 166 -2.67 21.89 -6.27
C TYR A 166 -1.67 21.85 -5.11
#